data_3287163b83f68a0182c4e984e9faf706
#
_entry.id   3287163b83f68a0182c4e984e9faf706
#
_cell.length_a   1.000
_cell.length_b   1.000
_cell.length_c   1.000
_cell.angle_alpha   90.00
_cell.angle_beta   90.00
_cell.angle_gamma   90.00
#
_symmetry.space_group_name_H-M   'P 1'
#
loop_
_entity.id
_entity.type
_entity.pdbx_description
1 polymer ?
#
loop_
_entity_poly.entity_id
_entity_poly.type
_entity_poly.pdbx_seq_one_letter_code
_entity_poly.pdbx_strand_id
1 'polypeptide(L)'
;TVALDGATRAEVRMSMGAGELKLRAADQTALLEASFEFNRERNRPEVDYRTFGDKGILEVRHARRHGINFGTTRNRWDLVLSKSIPLDIKINLGAGRNDLDLRGLEIERLEIDMGVGETDLDLRGAPAKSFLVKISGGVGSGKIALPSEVGVRVKVDGGLGSVDAHGLTKQAGAYVNDAYGKSPITIDVEINAGIGSLDLTCEPSGQIKS
;
A
#
# COMPACT_ATOMS: atom_id res chain seq x y z
N THR A 1 14.78 -10.21 8.90
CA THR A 1 13.87 -9.81 9.98
C THR A 1 14.38 -8.55 10.64
N VAL A 2 13.48 -7.60 10.94
CA VAL A 2 13.77 -6.35 11.65
C VAL A 2 12.94 -6.34 12.93
N ALA A 3 13.58 -6.23 14.10
CA ALA A 3 12.89 -6.12 15.38
C ALA A 3 12.31 -4.70 15.58
N LEU A 4 11.36 -4.56 16.51
CA LEU A 4 10.80 -3.24 16.87
C LEU A 4 11.77 -2.35 17.64
N ASP A 5 12.72 -2.94 18.36
CA ASP A 5 13.73 -2.26 19.17
C ASP A 5 13.17 -1.15 20.09
N GLY A 6 12.02 -1.43 20.70
CA GLY A 6 11.33 -0.53 21.61
C GLY A 6 10.48 0.57 20.91
N ALA A 7 10.41 0.58 19.58
CA ALA A 7 9.52 1.51 18.87
C ALA A 7 8.05 1.16 19.13
N THR A 8 7.23 2.18 19.42
CA THR A 8 5.78 2.07 19.62
C THR A 8 5.00 2.60 18.42
N ARG A 9 5.68 3.15 17.43
CA ARG A 9 5.16 3.56 16.11
C ARG A 9 6.30 3.49 15.09
N ALA A 10 5.98 3.35 13.81
CA ALA A 10 7.02 3.34 12.80
C ALA A 10 6.63 4.08 11.52
N GLU A 11 7.64 4.66 10.87
CA GLU A 11 7.58 5.13 9.50
C GLU A 11 8.23 4.10 8.60
N VAL A 12 7.50 3.62 7.60
CA VAL A 12 7.95 2.58 6.68
C VAL A 12 8.04 3.17 5.28
N ARG A 13 9.22 3.19 4.71
CA ARG A 13 9.49 3.67 3.36
C ARG A 13 9.97 2.52 2.49
N MET A 14 9.27 2.28 1.39
CA MET A 14 9.62 1.26 0.41
C MET A 14 9.85 1.91 -0.95
N SER A 15 10.93 1.53 -1.63
CA SER A 15 11.23 2.03 -2.97
C SER A 15 11.73 0.92 -3.87
N MET A 16 10.89 0.49 -4.81
CA MET A 16 11.17 -0.56 -5.77
C MET A 16 11.11 -0.01 -7.21
N GLY A 17 12.18 -0.21 -7.98
CA GLY A 17 12.26 0.26 -9.37
C GLY A 17 11.39 -0.57 -10.32
N ALA A 18 11.68 -1.86 -10.44
CA ALA A 18 10.91 -2.77 -11.28
C ALA A 18 10.89 -4.17 -10.67
N GLY A 19 9.74 -4.87 -10.76
CA GLY A 19 9.58 -6.22 -10.24
C GLY A 19 8.19 -6.51 -9.70
N GLU A 20 8.13 -7.46 -8.77
CA GLU A 20 6.92 -7.87 -8.07
C GLU A 20 7.07 -7.55 -6.58
N LEU A 21 6.11 -6.82 -6.01
CA LEU A 21 6.01 -6.59 -4.58
C LEU A 21 4.79 -7.31 -4.03
N LYS A 22 5.01 -8.17 -3.02
CA LYS A 22 3.96 -8.66 -2.13
C LYS A 22 4.20 -8.08 -0.76
N LEU A 23 3.23 -7.33 -0.26
CA LEU A 23 3.26 -6.77 1.08
C LEU A 23 2.03 -7.27 1.84
N ARG A 24 2.25 -7.88 2.98
CA ARG A 24 1.20 -8.46 3.82
C ARG A 24 1.29 -7.96 5.25
N ALA A 25 0.19 -8.03 5.95
CA ALA A 25 0.09 -7.74 7.37
C ALA A 25 -0.01 -9.04 8.18
N ALA A 26 0.70 -9.15 9.29
CA ALA A 26 0.59 -10.29 10.20
C ALA A 26 0.72 -9.89 11.66
N ASP A 27 0.16 -10.75 12.52
CA ASP A 27 0.38 -10.67 13.97
C ASP A 27 1.73 -11.30 14.28
N GLN A 28 2.75 -10.45 14.41
CA GLN A 28 4.14 -10.85 14.66
C GLN A 28 4.85 -9.85 15.57
N THR A 29 5.91 -10.28 16.24
CA THR A 29 6.71 -9.44 17.14
C THR A 29 7.76 -8.59 16.42
N ALA A 30 8.18 -9.02 15.24
CA ALA A 30 9.10 -8.25 14.40
C ALA A 30 8.35 -7.15 13.64
N LEU A 31 8.95 -6.00 13.44
CA LEU A 31 8.41 -4.94 12.60
C LEU A 31 8.27 -5.39 11.14
N LEU A 32 9.31 -6.05 10.62
CA LEU A 32 9.37 -6.56 9.26
C LEU A 32 9.97 -7.96 9.20
N GLU A 33 9.31 -8.84 8.47
CA GLU A 33 9.91 -10.02 7.87
C GLU A 33 10.00 -9.83 6.37
N ALA A 34 11.15 -10.14 5.77
CA ALA A 34 11.40 -9.90 4.36
C ALA A 34 12.10 -11.09 3.70
N SER A 35 11.62 -11.44 2.51
CA SER A 35 12.26 -12.38 1.59
C SER A 35 12.43 -11.70 0.23
N PHE A 36 13.61 -11.85 -0.36
CA PHE A 36 13.96 -11.21 -1.60
C PHE A 36 14.49 -12.22 -2.61
N GLU A 37 13.91 -12.25 -3.79
CA GLU A 37 14.42 -13.01 -4.93
C GLU A 37 14.96 -12.05 -5.99
N PHE A 38 16.25 -12.14 -6.28
CA PHE A 38 16.90 -11.31 -7.31
C PHE A 38 17.96 -12.13 -8.07
N ASN A 39 18.13 -11.84 -9.36
CA ASN A 39 19.08 -12.57 -10.20
C ASN A 39 20.43 -11.87 -10.41
N ARG A 40 20.64 -10.71 -9.78
CA ARG A 40 21.88 -9.94 -9.86
C ARG A 40 22.16 -9.23 -8.55
N GLU A 41 23.39 -9.29 -8.06
CA GLU A 41 23.82 -8.62 -6.83
C GLU A 41 23.54 -7.11 -6.81
N ARG A 42 23.57 -6.44 -7.97
CA ARG A 42 23.22 -5.02 -8.08
C ARG A 42 21.74 -4.70 -7.81
N ASN A 43 20.88 -5.71 -7.88
CA ASN A 43 19.45 -5.60 -7.58
C ASN A 43 19.13 -6.01 -6.13
N ARG A 44 20.16 -6.31 -5.34
CA ARG A 44 20.00 -6.68 -3.94
C ARG A 44 19.32 -5.54 -3.18
N PRO A 45 18.20 -5.80 -2.51
CA PRO A 45 17.56 -4.80 -1.68
C PRO A 45 18.41 -4.44 -0.47
N GLU A 46 18.37 -3.18 -0.08
CA GLU A 46 18.93 -2.70 1.18
C GLU A 46 17.78 -2.49 2.16
N VAL A 47 17.97 -2.96 3.39
CA VAL A 47 17.04 -2.76 4.51
C VAL A 47 17.80 -1.99 5.57
N ASP A 48 17.35 -0.80 5.89
CA ASP A 48 17.93 0.07 6.91
C ASP A 48 16.84 0.36 7.96
N TYR A 49 17.18 0.21 9.23
CA TYR A 49 16.26 0.48 10.34
C TYR A 49 16.98 1.25 11.45
N ARG A 50 16.31 2.30 11.92
CA ARG A 50 16.82 3.16 13.00
C ARG A 50 15.68 3.54 13.92
N THR A 51 15.98 3.70 15.18
CA THR A 51 15.04 4.20 16.19
C THR A 51 15.44 5.57 16.68
N PHE A 52 14.45 6.45 16.85
CA PHE A 52 14.58 7.79 17.45
C PHE A 52 13.50 7.94 18.52
N GLY A 53 13.90 7.75 19.77
CA GLY A 53 12.95 7.67 20.88
C GLY A 53 11.98 6.50 20.70
N ASP A 54 10.69 6.79 20.61
CA ASP A 54 9.60 5.83 20.43
C ASP A 54 9.27 5.53 18.95
N LYS A 55 9.92 6.23 17.99
CA LYS A 55 9.68 6.10 16.56
C LYS A 55 10.73 5.25 15.87
N GLY A 56 10.30 4.19 15.18
CA GLY A 56 11.13 3.45 14.23
C GLY A 56 11.07 4.09 12.84
N ILE A 57 12.18 4.07 12.10
CA ILE A 57 12.24 4.43 10.68
C ILE A 57 12.84 3.26 9.93
N LEU A 58 12.00 2.64 9.09
CA LEU A 58 12.36 1.50 8.25
C LEU A 58 12.43 1.93 6.80
N GLU A 59 13.55 1.68 6.14
CA GLU A 59 13.71 1.89 4.69
C GLU A 59 14.05 0.55 4.01
N VAL A 60 13.26 0.20 2.99
CA VAL A 60 13.51 -0.94 2.10
C VAL A 60 13.64 -0.40 0.68
N ARG A 61 14.82 -0.51 0.08
CA ARG A 61 15.09 0.11 -1.21
C ARG A 61 16.03 -0.73 -2.08
N HIS A 62 16.00 -0.53 -3.37
CA HIS A 62 17.06 -1.01 -4.25
C HIS A 62 18.38 -0.30 -3.97
N ALA A 63 19.50 -1.05 -3.99
CA ALA A 63 20.82 -0.46 -3.97
C ALA A 63 20.97 0.49 -5.18
N ARG A 64 21.35 1.75 -4.91
CA ARG A 64 21.61 2.74 -5.95
C ARG A 64 22.91 2.41 -6.67
N ARG A 65 22.86 1.63 -7.75
CA ARG A 65 24.01 1.41 -8.62
C ARG A 65 23.67 1.81 -10.06
N HIS A 66 24.45 2.71 -10.63
CA HIS A 66 24.31 3.18 -12.00
C HIS A 66 24.69 2.05 -12.99
N GLY A 67 23.87 1.83 -14.00
CA GLY A 67 24.14 0.89 -15.10
C GLY A 67 22.90 0.66 -15.96
N ILE A 68 23.11 0.57 -17.29
CA ILE A 68 22.03 0.25 -18.24
C ILE A 68 21.71 -1.25 -18.13
N ASN A 69 20.44 -1.58 -17.99
CA ASN A 69 19.97 -2.96 -17.85
C ASN A 69 19.50 -3.52 -19.19
N PHE A 70 20.23 -4.48 -19.74
CA PHE A 70 19.76 -5.35 -20.81
C PHE A 70 19.50 -6.76 -20.24
N GLY A 71 18.31 -7.31 -20.42
CA GLY A 71 17.90 -8.68 -20.04
C GLY A 71 16.80 -8.73 -18.98
N THR A 72 16.19 -9.92 -18.84
CA THR A 72 15.14 -10.22 -17.86
C THR A 72 15.67 -10.06 -16.43
N THR A 73 15.07 -9.14 -15.70
CA THR A 73 15.38 -8.91 -14.28
C THR A 73 14.35 -9.65 -13.42
N ARG A 74 14.79 -10.70 -12.70
CA ARG A 74 13.96 -11.26 -11.65
C ARG A 74 14.18 -10.41 -10.40
N ASN A 75 13.13 -9.84 -9.89
CA ASN A 75 13.12 -9.04 -8.68
C ASN A 75 11.75 -9.16 -8.02
N ARG A 76 11.69 -9.94 -6.96
CA ARG A 76 10.47 -10.17 -6.18
C ARG A 76 10.76 -9.90 -4.71
N TRP A 77 9.93 -9.07 -4.11
CA TRP A 77 9.95 -8.79 -2.68
C TRP A 77 8.70 -9.36 -2.04
N ASP A 78 8.87 -10.17 -1.03
CA ASP A 78 7.80 -10.69 -0.17
C ASP A 78 8.04 -10.17 1.24
N LEU A 79 7.20 -9.22 1.65
CA LEU A 79 7.36 -8.44 2.87
C LEU A 79 6.15 -8.65 3.78
N VAL A 80 6.39 -8.79 5.07
CA VAL A 80 5.34 -8.92 6.08
C VAL A 80 5.56 -7.87 7.16
N LEU A 81 4.60 -6.96 7.34
CA LEU A 81 4.60 -5.94 8.38
C LEU A 81 3.79 -6.37 9.60
N SER A 82 4.24 -5.94 10.75
CA SER A 82 3.53 -6.16 12.02
C SER A 82 2.28 -5.31 12.13
N LYS A 83 1.22 -5.90 12.70
CA LYS A 83 -0.01 -5.21 13.09
C LYS A 83 0.06 -4.58 14.50
N SER A 84 1.18 -4.74 15.20
CA SER A 84 1.27 -4.43 16.63
C SER A 84 1.45 -2.97 16.97
N ILE A 85 1.79 -2.12 15.99
CA ILE A 85 2.06 -0.69 16.20
C ILE A 85 1.51 0.16 15.04
N PRO A 86 1.18 1.45 15.28
CA PRO A 86 0.80 2.40 14.24
C PRO A 86 1.91 2.61 13.21
N LEU A 87 1.51 2.67 11.93
CA LEU A 87 2.40 2.78 10.78
C LEU A 87 2.06 4.00 9.90
N ASP A 88 3.07 4.80 9.58
CA ASP A 88 3.08 5.77 8.47
C ASP A 88 3.81 5.12 7.30
N ILE A 89 3.10 4.82 6.20
CA ILE A 89 3.63 3.99 5.12
C ILE A 89 3.74 4.80 3.84
N LYS A 90 4.94 4.80 3.25
CA LYS A 90 5.21 5.39 1.94
C LYS A 90 5.83 4.36 1.01
N ILE A 91 5.18 4.11 -0.14
CA ILE A 91 5.58 3.11 -1.14
C ILE A 91 5.79 3.80 -2.48
N ASN A 92 7.00 3.68 -3.03
CA ASN A 92 7.32 4.14 -4.38
C ASN A 92 7.57 2.93 -5.27
N LEU A 93 6.74 2.78 -6.29
CA LEU A 93 6.73 1.64 -7.21
C LEU A 93 7.07 2.12 -8.62
N GLY A 94 8.04 1.48 -9.24
CA GLY A 94 8.37 1.75 -10.65
C GLY A 94 7.48 0.97 -11.60
N ALA A 95 7.98 -0.13 -12.18
CA ALA A 95 7.24 -0.94 -13.12
C ALA A 95 7.02 -2.36 -12.60
N GLY A 96 5.78 -2.89 -12.67
CA GLY A 96 5.53 -4.27 -12.28
C GLY A 96 4.14 -4.57 -11.75
N ARG A 97 4.08 -5.65 -10.94
CA ARG A 97 2.86 -6.08 -10.26
C ARG A 97 3.04 -5.96 -8.75
N ASN A 98 2.04 -5.37 -8.11
CA ASN A 98 2.07 -5.12 -6.68
C ASN A 98 0.80 -5.69 -6.03
N ASP A 99 0.97 -6.49 -5.00
CA ASP A 99 -0.08 -7.09 -4.20
C ASP A 99 0.11 -6.60 -2.76
N LEU A 100 -0.73 -5.66 -2.33
CA LEU A 100 -0.64 -4.94 -1.07
C LEU A 100 -1.81 -5.31 -0.17
N ASP A 101 -1.69 -6.39 0.57
CA ASP A 101 -2.66 -6.80 1.59
C ASP A 101 -2.34 -6.15 2.93
N LEU A 102 -2.93 -4.98 3.17
CA LEU A 102 -2.72 -4.18 4.37
C LEU A 102 -3.82 -4.35 5.42
N ARG A 103 -4.63 -5.40 5.29
CA ARG A 103 -5.75 -5.69 6.20
C ARG A 103 -5.31 -5.79 7.65
N GLY A 104 -5.94 -4.99 8.50
CA GLY A 104 -5.71 -5.01 9.94
C GLY A 104 -4.42 -4.35 10.39
N LEU A 105 -3.66 -3.68 9.51
CA LEU A 105 -2.61 -2.74 9.94
C LEU A 105 -3.25 -1.52 10.62
N GLU A 106 -2.62 -1.01 11.65
CA GLU A 106 -2.94 0.28 12.23
C GLU A 106 -2.24 1.37 11.40
N ILE A 107 -2.93 1.86 10.37
CA ILE A 107 -2.39 2.85 9.43
C ILE A 107 -2.72 4.25 9.93
N GLU A 108 -1.70 5.10 10.10
CA GLU A 108 -1.87 6.54 10.35
C GLU A 108 -1.93 7.33 9.04
N ARG A 109 -1.11 6.93 8.06
CA ARG A 109 -1.06 7.49 6.71
C ARG A 109 -0.55 6.45 5.73
N LEU A 110 -1.10 6.46 4.53
CA LEU A 110 -0.62 5.64 3.43
C LEU A 110 -0.40 6.52 2.19
N GLU A 111 0.82 6.55 1.68
CA GLU A 111 1.16 7.19 0.42
C GLU A 111 1.72 6.14 -0.56
N ILE A 112 1.16 6.07 -1.76
CA ILE A 112 1.60 5.16 -2.82
C ILE A 112 1.84 5.97 -4.09
N ASP A 113 3.10 6.01 -4.53
CA ASP A 113 3.48 6.57 -5.82
C ASP A 113 3.72 5.41 -6.80
N MET A 114 2.90 5.31 -7.84
CA MET A 114 2.91 4.21 -8.80
C MET A 114 3.54 4.64 -10.14
N GLY A 115 4.34 3.75 -10.72
CA GLY A 115 4.82 3.87 -12.09
C GLY A 115 3.88 3.21 -13.10
N VAL A 116 4.32 2.13 -13.73
CA VAL A 116 3.58 1.41 -14.78
C VAL A 116 3.30 -0.03 -14.35
N GLY A 117 2.04 -0.49 -14.45
CA GLY A 117 1.71 -1.89 -14.15
C GLY A 117 0.37 -2.12 -13.48
N GLU A 118 0.34 -3.15 -12.65
CA GLU A 118 -0.87 -3.57 -11.92
C GLU A 118 -0.65 -3.44 -10.42
N THR A 119 -1.63 -2.88 -9.72
CA THR A 119 -1.59 -2.77 -8.26
C THR A 119 -2.93 -3.18 -7.67
N ASP A 120 -2.90 -4.22 -6.84
CA ASP A 120 -4.01 -4.69 -6.04
C ASP A 120 -3.76 -4.24 -4.58
N LEU A 121 -4.66 -3.40 -4.03
CA LEU A 121 -4.58 -2.85 -2.68
C LEU A 121 -5.80 -3.30 -1.87
N ASP A 122 -5.57 -3.98 -0.77
CA ASP A 122 -6.62 -4.39 0.17
C ASP A 122 -6.47 -3.65 1.51
N LEU A 123 -7.43 -2.77 1.78
CA LEU A 123 -7.53 -1.97 3.01
C LEU A 123 -8.69 -2.43 3.90
N ARG A 124 -9.32 -3.56 3.59
CA ARG A 124 -10.42 -4.09 4.41
C ARG A 124 -9.91 -4.42 5.82
N GLY A 125 -10.76 -4.21 6.79
CA GLY A 125 -10.44 -4.39 8.19
C GLY A 125 -11.21 -3.38 9.03
N ALA A 126 -11.00 -3.40 10.34
CA ALA A 126 -11.63 -2.49 11.28
C ALA A 126 -10.55 -1.51 11.82
N PRO A 127 -10.25 -0.41 11.13
CA PRO A 127 -9.29 0.56 11.62
C PRO A 127 -9.79 1.19 12.92
N ALA A 128 -8.87 1.45 13.85
CA ALA A 128 -9.19 2.09 15.13
C ALA A 128 -9.36 3.61 15.00
N LYS A 129 -8.85 4.21 13.93
CA LYS A 129 -8.85 5.66 13.68
C LYS A 129 -9.06 5.95 12.21
N SER A 130 -9.56 7.16 11.92
CA SER A 130 -9.59 7.69 10.54
C SER A 130 -8.17 7.90 10.03
N PHE A 131 -7.95 7.63 8.74
CA PHE A 131 -6.67 7.87 8.08
C PHE A 131 -6.83 8.27 6.63
N LEU A 132 -5.76 8.85 6.09
CA LEU A 132 -5.68 9.32 4.71
C LEU A 132 -4.83 8.36 3.88
N VAL A 133 -5.34 8.04 2.70
CA VAL A 133 -4.64 7.30 1.65
C VAL A 133 -4.43 8.22 0.46
N LYS A 134 -3.19 8.38 0.03
CA LYS A 134 -2.85 9.10 -1.20
C LYS A 134 -2.23 8.16 -2.20
N ILE A 135 -2.80 8.12 -3.40
CA ILE A 135 -2.29 7.32 -4.51
C ILE A 135 -2.02 8.25 -5.68
N SER A 136 -0.79 8.28 -6.13
CA SER A 136 -0.34 9.17 -7.21
C SER A 136 0.29 8.40 -8.35
N GLY A 137 0.19 8.93 -9.56
CA GLY A 137 0.87 8.42 -10.76
C GLY A 137 0.18 7.24 -11.39
N GLY A 138 0.93 6.52 -12.19
CA GLY A 138 0.53 5.26 -12.80
C GLY A 138 -0.07 5.31 -14.19
N VAL A 139 0.35 4.32 -14.95
CA VAL A 139 -0.29 3.86 -16.19
C VAL A 139 -0.53 2.37 -16.04
N GLY A 140 -1.79 1.93 -16.09
CA GLY A 140 -2.10 0.51 -15.92
C GLY A 140 -3.44 0.25 -15.24
N SER A 141 -3.50 -0.78 -14.41
CA SER A 141 -4.72 -1.15 -13.68
C SER A 141 -4.51 -1.11 -12.17
N GLY A 142 -5.50 -0.57 -11.47
CA GLY A 142 -5.57 -0.59 -10.01
C GLY A 142 -6.85 -1.25 -9.52
N LYS A 143 -6.73 -2.10 -8.49
CA LYS A 143 -7.88 -2.62 -7.75
C LYS A 143 -7.73 -2.21 -6.30
N ILE A 144 -8.77 -1.63 -5.72
CA ILE A 144 -8.77 -1.20 -4.32
C ILE A 144 -9.99 -1.79 -3.63
N ALA A 145 -9.73 -2.65 -2.65
CA ALA A 145 -10.76 -3.20 -1.79
C ALA A 145 -10.82 -2.42 -0.46
N LEU A 146 -12.00 -1.96 -0.11
CA LEU A 146 -12.29 -1.06 1.02
C LEU A 146 -13.31 -1.70 1.95
N PRO A 147 -13.27 -1.44 3.26
CA PRO A 147 -14.24 -1.98 4.22
C PRO A 147 -15.59 -1.26 4.11
N SER A 148 -16.68 -2.01 4.26
CA SER A 148 -18.03 -1.43 4.31
C SER A 148 -18.48 -0.96 5.69
N GLU A 149 -17.78 -1.38 6.76
CA GLU A 149 -18.16 -1.15 8.15
C GLU A 149 -17.83 0.26 8.66
N VAL A 150 -16.88 0.93 8.04
CA VAL A 150 -16.48 2.32 8.37
C VAL A 150 -16.77 3.26 7.21
N GLY A 151 -16.78 4.56 7.47
CA GLY A 151 -16.95 5.56 6.41
C GLY A 151 -15.83 5.47 5.39
N VAL A 152 -16.17 5.45 4.10
CA VAL A 152 -15.22 5.47 2.99
C VAL A 152 -15.59 6.62 2.07
N ARG A 153 -14.58 7.41 1.70
CA ARG A 153 -14.68 8.44 0.66
C ARG A 153 -13.50 8.31 -0.28
N VAL A 154 -13.77 8.16 -1.57
CA VAL A 154 -12.75 8.05 -2.61
C VAL A 154 -12.90 9.20 -3.58
N LYS A 155 -11.94 10.11 -3.62
CA LYS A 155 -11.85 11.17 -4.63
C LYS A 155 -10.86 10.75 -5.70
N VAL A 156 -11.30 10.79 -6.96
CA VAL A 156 -10.50 10.40 -8.11
C VAL A 156 -10.33 11.61 -9.01
N ASP A 157 -9.08 12.03 -9.17
CA ASP A 157 -8.65 13.08 -10.08
C ASP A 157 -7.66 12.49 -11.10
N GLY A 158 -7.62 13.01 -12.33
CA GLY A 158 -6.65 12.59 -13.35
C GLY A 158 -7.27 12.10 -14.66
N GLY A 159 -6.44 11.58 -15.55
CA GLY A 159 -6.81 11.15 -16.91
C GLY A 159 -7.22 9.69 -17.02
N LEU A 160 -7.93 9.13 -16.04
CA LEU A 160 -8.34 7.71 -16.02
C LEU A 160 -9.24 7.37 -17.21
N GLY A 161 -9.01 6.18 -17.81
CA GLY A 161 -9.86 5.65 -18.87
C GLY A 161 -11.21 5.16 -18.34
N SER A 162 -11.23 4.43 -17.22
CA SER A 162 -12.46 3.94 -16.58
C SER A 162 -12.32 3.85 -15.06
N VAL A 163 -13.44 4.08 -14.36
CA VAL A 163 -13.58 3.82 -12.92
C VAL A 163 -14.83 2.98 -12.72
N ASP A 164 -14.66 1.74 -12.29
CA ASP A 164 -15.73 0.84 -11.89
C ASP A 164 -15.81 0.82 -10.37
N ALA A 165 -17.00 1.10 -9.81
CA ALA A 165 -17.18 1.23 -8.37
C ALA A 165 -18.34 0.36 -7.90
N HIS A 166 -18.04 -0.62 -7.06
CA HIS A 166 -18.98 -1.58 -6.48
C HIS A 166 -19.13 -1.32 -4.98
N GLY A 167 -20.36 -1.23 -4.49
CA GLY A 167 -20.66 -0.91 -3.09
C GLY A 167 -20.38 0.54 -2.70
N LEU A 168 -20.22 1.42 -3.69
CA LEU A 168 -20.01 2.85 -3.53
C LEU A 168 -20.97 3.64 -4.41
N THR A 169 -21.42 4.79 -3.94
CA THR A 169 -22.28 5.72 -4.66
C THR A 169 -21.54 7.02 -4.93
N LYS A 170 -21.70 7.58 -6.13
CA LYS A 170 -21.08 8.87 -6.48
C LYS A 170 -21.87 10.02 -5.87
N GLN A 171 -21.24 10.81 -5.01
CA GLN A 171 -21.82 11.94 -4.32
C GLN A 171 -20.81 13.11 -4.28
N ALA A 172 -21.24 14.30 -4.72
CA ALA A 172 -20.43 15.52 -4.72
C ALA A 172 -19.00 15.35 -5.30
N GLY A 173 -18.87 14.57 -6.38
CA GLY A 173 -17.59 14.35 -7.07
C GLY A 173 -16.68 13.28 -6.44
N ALA A 174 -17.12 12.60 -5.39
CA ALA A 174 -16.43 11.48 -4.77
C ALA A 174 -17.30 10.22 -4.77
N TYR A 175 -16.70 9.05 -4.58
CA TYR A 175 -17.39 7.79 -4.34
C TYR A 175 -17.43 7.55 -2.83
N VAL A 176 -18.62 7.28 -2.27
CA VAL A 176 -18.82 7.08 -0.82
C VAL A 176 -19.63 5.80 -0.56
N ASN A 177 -19.38 5.16 0.57
CA ASN A 177 -20.21 4.04 1.01
C ASN A 177 -21.34 4.52 1.94
N ASP A 178 -22.24 3.61 2.32
CA ASP A 178 -23.39 3.91 3.18
C ASP A 178 -23.02 4.32 4.61
N ALA A 179 -21.81 3.97 5.08
CA ALA A 179 -21.30 4.33 6.40
C ALA A 179 -20.66 5.72 6.44
N TYR A 180 -20.37 6.33 5.29
CA TYR A 180 -19.78 7.67 5.23
C TYR A 180 -20.69 8.74 5.85
N GLY A 181 -20.13 9.53 6.76
CA GLY A 181 -20.87 10.55 7.51
C GLY A 181 -21.74 10.00 8.66
N LYS A 182 -21.82 8.67 8.82
CA LYS A 182 -22.51 7.99 9.93
C LYS A 182 -21.55 7.31 10.91
N SER A 183 -20.45 6.78 10.38
CA SER A 183 -19.36 6.19 11.18
C SER A 183 -18.47 7.28 11.76
N PRO A 184 -17.98 7.15 13.01
CA PRO A 184 -16.98 8.04 13.60
C PRO A 184 -15.60 7.89 12.94
N ILE A 185 -15.38 6.81 12.20
CA ILE A 185 -14.12 6.50 11.51
C ILE A 185 -14.34 6.60 10.02
N THR A 186 -13.42 7.27 9.32
CA THR A 186 -13.44 7.41 7.86
C THR A 186 -12.07 7.12 7.27
N ILE A 187 -12.06 6.32 6.21
CA ILE A 187 -10.92 6.18 5.31
C ILE A 187 -11.13 7.16 4.14
N ASP A 188 -10.28 8.17 4.06
CA ASP A 188 -10.31 9.14 2.98
C ASP A 188 -9.24 8.77 1.95
N VAL A 189 -9.64 8.50 0.71
CA VAL A 189 -8.76 8.06 -0.37
C VAL A 189 -8.71 9.12 -1.45
N GLU A 190 -7.54 9.67 -1.70
CA GLU A 190 -7.26 10.63 -2.77
C GLU A 190 -6.43 9.94 -3.85
N ILE A 191 -6.98 9.82 -5.05
CA ILE A 191 -6.32 9.19 -6.20
C ILE A 191 -6.09 10.24 -7.27
N ASN A 192 -4.82 10.46 -7.61
CA ASN A 192 -4.41 11.27 -8.74
C ASN A 192 -3.64 10.39 -9.73
N ALA A 193 -4.38 9.69 -10.60
CA ALA A 193 -3.82 8.69 -11.49
C ALA A 193 -3.73 9.19 -12.93
N GLY A 194 -2.78 8.61 -13.67
CA GLY A 194 -2.57 8.85 -15.08
C GLY A 194 -3.61 8.14 -15.95
N ILE A 195 -3.17 7.30 -16.88
CA ILE A 195 -4.04 6.59 -17.83
C ILE A 195 -4.20 5.13 -17.40
N GLY A 196 -5.45 4.63 -17.33
CA GLY A 196 -5.70 3.23 -17.02
C GLY A 196 -7.11 2.94 -16.51
N SER A 197 -7.28 1.78 -15.88
CA SER A 197 -8.55 1.35 -15.26
C SER A 197 -8.41 1.27 -13.75
N LEU A 198 -9.47 1.65 -13.05
CA LEU A 198 -9.56 1.56 -11.61
C LEU A 198 -10.82 0.81 -11.21
N ASP A 199 -10.66 -0.26 -10.45
CA ASP A 199 -11.74 -1.06 -9.86
C ASP A 199 -11.78 -0.81 -8.35
N LEU A 200 -12.87 -0.23 -7.87
CA LEU A 200 -13.12 0.05 -6.47
C LEU A 200 -14.19 -0.90 -5.95
N THR A 201 -13.87 -1.67 -4.92
CA THR A 201 -14.85 -2.53 -4.25
C THR A 201 -14.97 -2.15 -2.78
N CYS A 202 -16.20 -2.00 -2.29
CA CYS A 202 -16.49 -1.77 -0.88
C CYS A 202 -17.31 -2.95 -0.37
N GLU A 203 -16.66 -3.80 0.44
CA GLU A 203 -17.18 -5.09 0.88
C GLU A 203 -16.93 -5.31 2.37
N PRO A 204 -17.72 -6.19 3.04
CA PRO A 204 -17.45 -6.57 4.42
C PRO A 204 -16.06 -7.18 4.58
N SER A 205 -15.39 -6.83 5.68
CA SER A 205 -14.00 -7.24 5.96
C SER A 205 -13.80 -8.77 6.08
N GLY A 206 -14.86 -9.53 6.32
CA GLY A 206 -14.83 -10.99 6.46
C GLY A 206 -14.91 -11.80 5.16
N GLN A 207 -15.12 -11.18 4.00
CA GLN A 207 -15.20 -11.91 2.73
C GLN A 207 -13.80 -12.09 2.13
N ILE A 208 -13.31 -13.33 2.19
CA ILE A 208 -12.12 -13.77 1.43
C ILE A 208 -12.64 -14.17 0.04
N LYS A 209 -12.18 -13.51 -1.02
CA LYS A 209 -12.41 -14.05 -2.37
C LYS A 209 -11.66 -15.37 -2.47
N SER A 210 -12.41 -16.46 -2.63
CA SER A 210 -11.91 -17.80 -3.01
C SER A 210 -11.39 -17.80 -4.44
#